data_4993d70e31ea91420d336d7e545e7c1e
#
_entry.id   4993d70e31ea91420d336d7e545e7c1e
#
_cell.length_a   1.000
_cell.length_b   1.000
_cell.length_c   1.000
_cell.angle_alpha   90.00
_cell.angle_beta   90.00
_cell.angle_gamma   90.00
#
_symmetry.space_group_name_H-M   'P 1'
#
loop_
_entity.id
_entity.type
_entity.pdbx_description
1 polymer ?
#
loop_
_entity_poly.entity_id
_entity_poly.type
_entity_poly.pdbx_seq_one_letter_code
_entity_poly.pdbx_strand_id
1 'polypeptide(L)'
;MIIQSITIENFRSFYGEQTIELESNGKRNTSFIYAQNGVGKTNFLNAILWCLHGTFSKGFNIPDDILNWAAKAAGRKTYHVSLYFEEEGKNYRVVRSGGDISNFKVFTIEDGNNVPWPGNPSLFINNILKCRMIHIMIH
;
A
#
# COMPACT_ATOMS: atom_id res chain seq x y z
N MET A 1 11.07 6.56 5.86
CA MET A 1 9.62 6.29 5.73
C MET A 1 9.18 5.32 6.82
N ILE A 2 8.21 5.71 7.60
CA ILE A 2 7.60 4.84 8.62
C ILE A 2 6.16 4.61 8.22
N ILE A 3 5.83 3.40 7.82
CA ILE A 3 4.46 3.04 7.45
C ILE A 3 3.63 2.88 8.72
N GLN A 4 2.55 3.64 8.83
CA GLN A 4 1.68 3.66 10.00
C GLN A 4 0.48 2.73 9.84
N SER A 5 -0.11 2.71 8.65
CA SER A 5 -1.23 1.81 8.35
C SER A 5 -1.34 1.57 6.87
N ILE A 6 -2.03 0.48 6.53
CA ILE A 6 -2.35 0.14 5.15
C ILE A 6 -3.83 -0.22 5.07
N THR A 7 -4.52 0.32 4.08
CA THR A 7 -5.90 -0.05 3.75
C THR A 7 -5.91 -0.75 2.41
N ILE A 8 -6.49 -1.93 2.37
CA ILE A 8 -6.55 -2.77 1.18
C ILE A 8 -8.03 -3.07 0.89
N GLU A 9 -8.46 -2.80 -0.34
CA GLU A 9 -9.85 -3.04 -0.73
C GLU A 9 -9.92 -3.86 -2.01
N ASN A 10 -10.55 -5.02 -1.93
CA ASN A 10 -10.83 -5.90 -3.07
C ASN A 10 -9.60 -6.30 -3.90
N PHE A 11 -8.46 -6.44 -3.23
CA PHE A 11 -7.18 -6.74 -3.85
C PHE A 11 -6.77 -8.17 -3.49
N ARG A 12 -6.63 -9.03 -4.49
CA ARG A 12 -6.22 -10.43 -4.34
C ARG A 12 -7.08 -11.18 -3.33
N SER A 13 -6.50 -11.66 -2.23
CA SER A 13 -7.23 -12.37 -1.18
C SER A 13 -8.02 -11.47 -0.23
N PHE A 14 -7.88 -10.16 -0.35
CA PHE A 14 -8.55 -9.20 0.52
C PHE A 14 -9.90 -8.79 -0.08
N TYR A 15 -10.97 -9.28 0.55
CA TYR A 15 -12.34 -8.93 0.17
C TYR A 15 -12.86 -7.78 1.02
N GLY A 16 -13.49 -6.79 0.37
CA GLY A 16 -13.96 -5.59 1.06
C GLY A 16 -12.78 -4.70 1.49
N GLU A 17 -13.08 -3.72 2.31
CA GLU A 17 -12.07 -2.81 2.85
C GLU A 17 -11.51 -3.36 4.16
N GLN A 18 -10.20 -3.50 4.23
CA GLN A 18 -9.50 -3.96 5.43
C GLN A 18 -8.37 -3.01 5.74
N THR A 19 -8.30 -2.54 6.98
CA THR A 19 -7.24 -1.66 7.46
C THR A 19 -6.37 -2.40 8.47
N ILE A 20 -5.06 -2.35 8.25
CA ILE A 20 -4.07 -2.97 9.11
C ILE A 20 -3.21 -1.86 9.71
N GLU A 21 -3.26 -1.74 11.03
CA GLU A 21 -2.43 -0.80 11.77
C GLU A 21 -1.06 -1.42 12.02
N LEU A 22 0.00 -0.66 11.75
CA LEU A 22 1.37 -1.09 11.99
C LEU A 22 1.93 -0.33 13.17
N GLU A 23 2.36 -1.03 14.21
CA GLU A 23 3.02 -0.41 15.33
C GLU A 23 4.40 0.09 14.92
N SER A 24 4.65 1.37 15.11
CA SER A 24 5.98 1.91 14.99
C SER A 24 6.36 2.57 16.32
N ASN A 25 7.42 2.07 16.94
CA ASN A 25 8.12 2.82 17.96
C ASN A 25 8.89 3.91 17.23
N GLY A 26 8.67 5.17 17.54
CA GLY A 26 9.20 6.34 16.81
C GLY A 26 10.72 6.36 16.55
N LYS A 27 11.45 5.34 16.98
CA LYS A 27 12.89 5.16 16.76
C LYS A 27 13.24 4.05 15.78
N ARG A 28 12.28 3.25 15.32
CA ARG A 28 12.53 2.09 14.44
C ARG A 28 11.62 2.15 13.22
N ASN A 29 12.23 2.08 12.05
CA ASN A 29 11.51 1.99 10.77
C ASN A 29 11.20 0.53 10.42
N THR A 30 10.97 -0.32 11.41
CA THR A 30 10.77 -1.75 11.22
C THR A 30 9.45 -2.17 11.83
N SER A 31 8.62 -2.78 11.02
CA SER A 31 7.37 -3.42 11.47
C SER A 31 7.47 -4.91 11.24
N PHE A 32 7.01 -5.69 12.22
CA PHE A 32 6.98 -7.15 12.13
C PHE A 32 5.55 -7.58 11.86
N ILE A 33 5.38 -8.35 10.80
CA ILE A 33 4.09 -8.89 10.42
C ILE A 33 4.11 -10.41 10.61
N TYR A 34 3.26 -10.88 11.50
CA TYR A 34 3.13 -12.29 11.80
C TYR A 34 1.86 -12.83 11.15
N ALA A 35 2.00 -13.82 10.30
CA ALA A 35 0.88 -14.50 9.69
C ALA A 35 1.23 -15.97 9.50
N GLN A 36 0.21 -16.79 9.45
CA GLN A 36 0.41 -18.20 9.09
C GLN A 36 0.93 -18.28 7.65
N ASN A 37 1.73 -19.30 7.39
CA ASN A 37 2.26 -19.52 6.05
C ASN A 37 1.13 -19.64 5.03
N GLY A 38 1.25 -18.91 3.93
CA GLY A 38 0.27 -18.96 2.87
C GLY A 38 0.19 -17.68 2.06
N VAL A 39 -0.84 -17.62 1.27
CA VAL A 39 -1.08 -16.59 0.25
C VAL A 39 -1.22 -15.19 0.86
N GLY A 40 -1.71 -15.08 2.11
CA GLY A 40 -1.95 -13.80 2.76
C GLY A 40 -0.69 -12.95 2.95
N LYS A 41 0.44 -13.57 3.33
CA LYS A 41 1.71 -12.86 3.50
C LYS A 41 2.21 -12.25 2.20
N THR A 42 2.21 -13.05 1.14
CA THR A 42 2.66 -12.63 -0.19
C THR A 42 1.75 -11.54 -0.74
N ASN A 43 0.45 -11.69 -0.59
CA ASN A 43 -0.51 -10.69 -1.05
C ASN A 43 -0.38 -9.37 -0.29
N PHE A 44 -0.11 -9.42 1.02
CA PHE A 44 0.12 -8.22 1.82
C PHE A 44 1.36 -7.46 1.35
N LEU A 45 2.48 -8.16 1.18
CA LEU A 45 3.71 -7.55 0.68
C LEU A 45 3.51 -6.95 -0.71
N ASN A 46 2.87 -7.70 -1.59
CA ASN A 46 2.61 -7.23 -2.94
C ASN A 46 1.62 -6.07 -3.00
N ALA A 47 0.69 -5.96 -2.04
CA ALA A 47 -0.17 -4.79 -1.93
C ALA A 47 0.66 -3.54 -1.66
N ILE A 48 1.63 -3.61 -0.75
CA ILE A 48 2.53 -2.48 -0.45
C ILE A 48 3.38 -2.12 -1.68
N LEU A 49 4.02 -3.11 -2.31
CA LEU A 49 4.86 -2.87 -3.49
C LEU A 49 4.05 -2.29 -4.65
N TRP A 50 2.88 -2.84 -4.89
CA TRP A 50 2.01 -2.34 -5.94
C TRP A 50 1.52 -0.92 -5.65
N CYS A 51 1.16 -0.63 -4.40
CA CYS A 51 0.72 0.71 -4.03
C CYS A 51 1.82 1.75 -4.30
N LEU A 52 3.06 1.44 -3.93
CA LEU A 52 4.17 2.37 -4.07
C LEU A 52 4.71 2.46 -5.50
N HIS A 53 4.84 1.34 -6.18
CA HIS A 53 5.55 1.26 -7.46
C HIS A 53 4.71 0.79 -8.65
N GLY A 54 3.53 0.24 -8.41
CA GLY A 54 2.74 -0.39 -9.47
C GLY A 54 3.30 -1.73 -9.93
N THR A 55 4.18 -2.34 -9.14
CA THR A 55 4.86 -3.60 -9.47
C THR A 55 4.65 -4.63 -8.38
N PHE A 56 5.04 -5.87 -8.68
CA PHE A 56 4.96 -6.99 -7.75
C PHE A 56 6.35 -7.51 -7.43
N SER A 57 6.46 -8.29 -6.36
CA SER A 57 7.73 -8.89 -5.96
C SER A 57 8.28 -9.82 -7.04
N LYS A 58 9.61 -9.92 -7.10
CA LYS A 58 10.30 -10.79 -8.05
C LYS A 58 9.86 -12.24 -7.85
N GLY A 59 9.56 -12.92 -8.95
CA GLY A 59 9.09 -14.30 -8.94
C GLY A 59 7.58 -14.45 -8.71
N PHE A 60 6.88 -13.36 -8.46
CA PHE A 60 5.44 -13.36 -8.37
C PHE A 60 4.86 -13.18 -9.77
N ASN A 61 4.11 -14.17 -10.22
CA ASN A 61 3.41 -14.07 -11.50
C ASN A 61 2.27 -13.07 -11.36
N ILE A 62 2.31 -11.99 -12.14
CA ILE A 62 1.21 -11.03 -12.17
C ILE A 62 0.00 -11.78 -12.69
N PRO A 63 -1.03 -12.00 -11.88
CA PRO A 63 -2.24 -12.61 -12.39
C PRO A 63 -2.97 -11.62 -13.29
N ASP A 64 -3.65 -12.11 -14.30
CA ASP A 64 -4.52 -11.30 -15.13
C ASP A 64 -5.65 -10.66 -14.32
N ASP A 65 -5.81 -11.10 -13.09
CA ASP A 65 -6.91 -10.71 -12.23
C ASP A 65 -6.40 -10.38 -10.81
N ILE A 66 -6.11 -9.11 -10.59
CA ILE A 66 -5.74 -8.59 -9.26
C ILE A 66 -6.98 -8.43 -8.39
N LEU A 67 -8.12 -8.15 -9.00
CA LEU A 67 -9.39 -7.96 -8.32
C LEU A 67 -9.79 -9.22 -7.56
N ASN A 68 -10.19 -9.06 -6.31
CA ASN A 68 -10.67 -10.17 -5.49
C ASN A 68 -11.83 -10.89 -6.16
N TRP A 69 -11.81 -12.22 -6.15
CA TRP A 69 -12.82 -13.03 -6.84
C TRP A 69 -14.22 -12.82 -6.32
N ALA A 70 -14.39 -12.74 -4.98
CA ALA A 70 -15.70 -12.51 -4.38
C ALA A 70 -16.21 -11.11 -4.70
N ALA A 71 -15.34 -10.12 -4.72
CA ALA A 71 -15.68 -8.76 -5.12
C ALA A 71 -16.14 -8.71 -6.58
N LYS A 72 -15.41 -9.40 -7.46
CA LYS A 72 -15.78 -9.52 -8.88
C LYS A 72 -17.15 -10.17 -9.05
N ALA A 73 -17.39 -11.25 -8.33
CA ALA A 73 -18.69 -11.93 -8.36
C ALA A 73 -19.84 -11.03 -7.85
N ALA A 74 -19.54 -10.11 -6.93
CA ALA A 74 -20.48 -9.12 -6.43
C ALA A 74 -20.66 -7.90 -7.33
N GLY A 75 -20.02 -7.89 -8.51
CA GLY A 75 -20.13 -6.79 -9.47
C GLY A 75 -19.15 -5.65 -9.25
N ARG A 76 -18.18 -5.81 -8.37
CA ARG A 76 -17.14 -4.81 -8.16
C ARG A 76 -16.13 -4.84 -9.30
N LYS A 77 -15.64 -3.66 -9.69
CA LYS A 77 -14.74 -3.51 -10.84
C LYS A 77 -13.44 -2.80 -10.51
N THR A 78 -13.29 -2.34 -9.29
CA THR A 78 -12.12 -1.59 -8.84
C THR A 78 -11.53 -2.20 -7.58
N TYR A 79 -10.23 -1.98 -7.40
CA TYR A 79 -9.49 -2.34 -6.21
C TYR A 79 -8.57 -1.20 -5.81
N HIS A 80 -8.31 -1.07 -4.52
CA HIS A 80 -7.54 0.06 -3.98
C HIS A 80 -6.57 -0.41 -2.92
N VAL A 81 -5.41 0.23 -2.88
CA VAL A 81 -4.48 0.11 -1.76
C VAL A 81 -4.04 1.51 -1.38
N SER A 82 -4.10 1.83 -0.10
CA SER A 82 -3.56 3.09 0.40
C SER A 82 -2.64 2.87 1.60
N LEU A 83 -1.62 3.71 1.68
CA LEU A 83 -0.64 3.70 2.76
C LEU A 83 -0.64 5.05 3.45
N TYR A 84 -0.66 5.02 4.79
CA TYR A 84 -0.34 6.19 5.61
C TYR A 84 1.07 6.02 6.12
N PHE A 85 1.91 7.02 5.92
CA PHE A 85 3.29 6.96 6.38
C PHE A 85 3.80 8.32 6.82
N GLU A 86 4.86 8.28 7.63
CA GLU A 86 5.57 9.47 8.08
C GLU A 86 6.95 9.52 7.45
N GLU A 87 7.36 10.70 6.99
CA GLU A 87 8.70 10.98 6.48
C GLU A 87 9.13 12.35 6.97
N GLU A 88 10.23 12.40 7.70
CA GLU A 88 10.81 13.64 8.24
C GLU A 88 9.79 14.50 9.02
N GLY A 89 9.00 13.85 9.88
CA GLY A 89 8.02 14.53 10.72
C GLY A 89 6.73 14.93 10.02
N LYS A 90 6.58 14.63 8.74
CA LYS A 90 5.37 14.93 7.97
C LYS A 90 4.62 13.64 7.67
N ASN A 91 3.30 13.73 7.69
CA ASN A 91 2.42 12.61 7.40
C ASN A 91 1.89 12.68 5.97
N TYR A 92 1.88 11.53 5.31
CA TYR A 92 1.47 11.40 3.92
C TYR A 92 0.50 10.24 3.76
N ARG A 93 -0.28 10.30 2.70
CA ARG A 93 -1.13 9.21 2.25
C ARG A 93 -0.88 8.97 0.77
N VAL A 94 -0.65 7.72 0.41
CA VAL A 94 -0.51 7.29 -0.98
C VAL A 94 -1.68 6.39 -1.30
N VAL A 95 -2.34 6.61 -2.43
CA VAL A 95 -3.46 5.80 -2.89
C VAL A 95 -3.22 5.37 -4.32
N ARG A 96 -3.34 4.06 -4.56
CA ARG A 96 -3.34 3.51 -5.92
C ARG A 96 -4.63 2.72 -6.13
N SER A 97 -5.27 2.99 -7.26
CA SER A 97 -6.47 2.29 -7.69
C SER A 97 -6.22 1.60 -9.01
N GLY A 98 -6.86 0.47 -9.20
CA GLY A 98 -6.80 -0.27 -10.45
C GLY A 98 -8.15 -0.89 -10.80
N GLY A 99 -8.21 -1.55 -11.95
CA GLY A 99 -9.46 -2.04 -12.52
C GLY A 99 -10.04 -1.05 -13.51
N ASP A 100 -11.32 -0.77 -13.44
CA ASP A 100 -11.99 0.19 -14.33
C ASP A 100 -11.49 1.62 -14.14
N ILE A 101 -11.04 1.93 -12.92
CA ILE A 101 -10.44 3.24 -12.61
C ILE A 101 -9.00 3.00 -12.20
N SER A 102 -8.06 3.61 -12.92
CA SER A 102 -6.65 3.50 -12.62
C SER A 102 -6.09 4.88 -12.29
N ASN A 103 -5.61 5.05 -11.07
CA ASN A 103 -4.94 6.30 -10.68
C ASN A 103 -3.93 6.05 -9.57
N PHE A 104 -3.02 7.02 -9.42
CA PHE A 104 -2.02 7.03 -8.36
C PHE A 104 -1.91 8.46 -7.83
N LYS A 105 -2.17 8.63 -6.53
CA LYS A 105 -2.21 9.95 -5.90
C LYS A 105 -1.42 9.95 -4.60
N VAL A 106 -0.78 11.08 -4.33
CA VAL A 106 -0.11 11.34 -3.06
C VAL A 106 -0.76 12.56 -2.42
N PHE A 107 -0.98 12.47 -1.12
CA PHE A 107 -1.52 13.55 -0.30
C PHE A 107 -0.57 13.83 0.87
N THR A 108 -0.43 15.11 1.22
CA THR A 108 0.06 15.47 2.55
C THR A 108 -1.13 15.53 3.49
N ILE A 109 -0.91 15.19 4.76
CA ILE A 109 -1.95 15.27 5.78
C ILE A 109 -1.67 16.49 6.63
N GLU A 110 -2.51 17.51 6.50
CA GLU A 110 -2.39 18.79 7.22
C GLU A 110 -3.65 19.02 8.05
N ASP A 111 -3.51 19.10 9.37
CA ASP A 111 -4.63 19.28 10.31
C ASP A 111 -5.74 18.23 10.11
N GLY A 112 -5.35 16.98 9.83
CA GLY A 112 -6.28 15.88 9.59
C GLY A 112 -6.89 15.86 8.18
N ASN A 113 -6.53 16.80 7.32
CA ASN A 113 -7.05 16.90 5.95
C ASN A 113 -6.04 16.42 4.92
N ASN A 114 -6.54 15.70 3.91
CA ASN A 114 -5.73 15.26 2.77
C ASN A 114 -5.56 16.43 1.79
N VAL A 115 -4.33 16.87 1.61
CA VAL A 115 -3.98 17.93 0.66
C VAL A 115 -3.21 17.32 -0.49
N PRO A 116 -3.69 17.43 -1.74
CA PRO A 116 -2.99 16.81 -2.87
C PRO A 116 -1.55 17.31 -3.02
N TRP A 117 -0.62 16.36 -3.22
CA TRP A 117 0.76 16.70 -3.52
C TRP A 117 0.84 17.35 -4.90
N PRO A 118 1.46 18.54 -5.04
CA PRO A 118 1.43 19.30 -6.30
C PRO A 118 2.35 18.74 -7.39
N GLY A 119 3.30 17.88 -7.04
CA GLY A 119 4.28 17.34 -7.98
C GLY A 119 3.85 15.99 -8.58
N ASN A 120 4.79 15.34 -9.27
CA ASN A 120 4.60 14.01 -9.81
C ASN A 120 4.65 12.96 -8.67
N PRO A 121 3.58 12.19 -8.45
CA PRO A 121 3.56 11.21 -7.35
C PRO A 121 4.66 10.15 -7.44
N SER A 122 4.95 9.66 -8.63
CA SER A 122 5.99 8.62 -8.81
C SER A 122 7.37 9.14 -8.48
N LEU A 123 7.69 10.38 -8.88
CA LEU A 123 8.96 11.00 -8.54
C LEU A 123 9.09 11.24 -7.03
N PHE A 124 8.00 11.65 -6.39
CA PHE A 124 7.98 11.83 -4.94
C PHE A 124 8.34 10.53 -4.21
N ILE A 125 7.69 9.42 -4.56
CA ILE A 125 7.97 8.14 -3.94
C ILE A 125 9.38 7.65 -4.23
N ASN A 126 9.86 7.78 -5.46
CA ASN A 126 11.21 7.39 -5.83
C ASN A 126 12.26 8.18 -5.05
N ASN A 127 12.05 9.46 -4.83
CA ASN A 127 12.96 10.30 -4.06
C ASN A 127 13.02 9.88 -2.59
N ILE A 128 11.89 9.55 -1.99
CA ILE A 128 11.84 9.04 -0.60
C ILE A 128 12.59 7.71 -0.49
N LEU A 129 12.32 6.77 -1.40
CA LEU A 129 12.87 5.42 -1.33
C LEU A 129 14.34 5.34 -1.74
N LYS A 130 14.84 6.33 -2.49
CA LYS A 130 16.25 6.43 -2.85
C LYS A 130 17.16 6.59 -1.63
N CYS A 131 16.65 7.29 -0.62
CA CYS A 131 17.43 7.63 0.57
C CYS A 131 17.14 6.72 1.75
N ARG A 132 16.12 5.89 1.68
CA ARG A 132 15.65 5.09 2.82
C ARG A 132 15.13 3.73 2.40
N MET A 133 15.39 2.74 3.24
CA MET A 133 14.86 1.39 3.04
C MET A 133 13.59 1.21 3.87
N ILE A 134 12.63 0.54 3.29
CA ILE A 134 11.45 0.08 4.02
C ILE A 134 11.79 -1.27 4.62
N HIS A 135 11.79 -1.35 5.94
CA HIS A 135 12.05 -2.59 6.64
C HIS A 135 10.73 -3.20 7.11
N ILE A 136 10.26 -4.18 6.38
CA ILE A 136 9.12 -5.00 6.77
C ILE A 136 9.60 -6.43 6.83
N MET A 137 9.55 -7.02 8.03
CA MET A 137 9.90 -8.42 8.22
C MET A 137 8.63 -9.25 8.35
N ILE A 138 8.50 -10.22 7.47
CA ILE A 138 7.35 -11.12 7.42
C ILE A 138 7.79 -12.50 7.92
N HIS A 139 7.12 -12.97 8.94
CA HIS A 139 7.38 -14.28 9.55
C HIS A 139 6.23 -15.25 9.35
#